data_279f0bb31cc3707c19561e00dc8d1779
#
_entry.id   279f0bb31cc3707c19561e00dc8d1779
#
_cell.length_a   1.000
_cell.length_b   1.000
_cell.length_c   1.000
_cell.angle_alpha   90.00
_cell.angle_beta   90.00
_cell.angle_gamma   90.00
#
_symmetry.space_group_name_H-M   'P 1'
#
loop_
_entity.id
_entity.type
_entity.pdbx_description
1 polymer ?
#
loop_
_entity_poly.entity_id
_entity_poly.type
_entity_poly.pdbx_seq_one_letter_code
_entity_poly.pdbx_strand_id
1 'polypeptide(L)'
;MAVYKIFPDKDATIYSLFPNMNTGLDEMIESTLTTFAYSQPNPQASRFLISFDGPQIDSILENKMGVSSSAQLSGSGVQVNLRCFIATATGLEISPTGTAVDVFYPSVNWSMGTGKYLDDPISTDGTSWYWSTYSGSTAWATSGFPATPGITASYTGSSNDRNINPYAGGGTWYYSSSLANAWNSDVYPITGSQTFTYSTDKDINIDVTNIIGAWSAGALADGDGTQFYGFIVKQNPEFVNNKDYQPELKYFSVDTNTIYPPCLEFKWNDWSYNTGSLSVINTTPATLSLNENPGVFFSQSVNIFRVNAGLKYPPRTWVTSSWYTTNYALPTASYYAVKDLDTNEFVIDFDTTYTKISCDATGSFFTLYMDGLEPERYYKILIQTNINGNTIVYDDNYYFKILNG
;
A
#
# COMPACT_ATOMS: atom_id res chain seq x y z
N MET A 1 9.94 -11.49 10.16
CA MET A 1 9.53 -10.30 9.47
C MET A 1 8.36 -10.62 8.61
N ALA A 2 7.40 -9.73 8.55
CA ALA A 2 6.13 -10.05 7.94
C ALA A 2 5.64 -8.92 7.04
N VAL A 3 5.01 -9.32 5.94
CA VAL A 3 4.26 -8.45 5.04
C VAL A 3 2.84 -8.96 5.02
N TYR A 4 1.89 -8.06 5.23
CA TYR A 4 0.47 -8.34 5.22
C TYR A 4 -0.25 -7.31 4.35
N LYS A 5 -1.22 -7.73 3.56
CA LYS A 5 -1.97 -6.85 2.66
C LYS A 5 -3.47 -6.98 2.93
N ILE A 6 -4.17 -5.87 2.83
CA ILE A 6 -5.63 -5.83 2.79
C ILE A 6 -6.07 -5.07 1.55
N PHE A 7 -7.26 -5.40 1.06
CA PHE A 7 -7.85 -4.79 -0.11
C PHE A 7 -8.90 -3.75 0.29
N PRO A 8 -9.17 -2.75 -0.55
CA PRO A 8 -10.18 -1.73 -0.25
C PRO A 8 -11.58 -2.33 -0.16
N ASP A 9 -12.40 -1.72 0.67
CA ASP A 9 -13.84 -1.98 0.73
C ASP A 9 -14.64 -1.06 -0.19
N LYS A 10 -14.06 0.09 -0.54
CA LYS A 10 -14.66 1.07 -1.45
C LYS A 10 -13.62 1.99 -2.06
N ASP A 11 -13.87 2.42 -3.28
CA ASP A 11 -13.17 3.52 -3.93
C ASP A 11 -14.10 4.32 -4.85
N ALA A 12 -13.68 5.49 -5.29
CA ALA A 12 -14.39 6.32 -6.26
C ALA A 12 -13.50 7.45 -6.73
N THR A 13 -13.66 7.88 -7.98
CA THR A 13 -13.09 9.13 -8.49
C THR A 13 -14.11 10.26 -8.44
N ILE A 14 -13.69 11.45 -8.07
CA ILE A 14 -14.51 12.66 -8.08
C ILE A 14 -13.97 13.66 -9.09
N TYR A 15 -14.84 14.17 -9.96
CA TYR A 15 -14.47 15.01 -11.09
C TYR A 15 -15.02 16.42 -10.95
N SER A 16 -14.15 17.43 -11.00
CA SER A 16 -14.60 18.83 -10.96
C SER A 16 -15.41 19.23 -12.19
N LEU A 17 -15.18 18.55 -13.32
CA LEU A 17 -15.94 18.78 -14.55
C LEU A 17 -17.39 18.27 -14.46
N PHE A 18 -17.60 17.17 -13.72
CA PHE A 18 -18.90 16.52 -13.54
C PHE A 18 -19.26 16.45 -12.04
N PRO A 19 -19.57 17.59 -11.41
CA PRO A 19 -19.53 17.69 -9.95
C PRO A 19 -20.62 16.89 -9.21
N ASN A 20 -21.60 16.36 -9.90
CA ASN A 20 -22.63 15.47 -9.33
C ASN A 20 -22.48 14.02 -9.76
N MET A 21 -21.53 13.70 -10.63
CA MET A 21 -21.35 12.36 -11.17
C MET A 21 -20.66 11.49 -10.13
N ASN A 22 -21.26 10.34 -9.84
CA ASN A 22 -20.66 9.25 -9.08
C ASN A 22 -19.95 8.27 -10.01
N THR A 23 -18.83 7.69 -9.55
CA THR A 23 -18.04 6.71 -10.29
C THR A 23 -17.57 5.59 -9.37
N GLY A 24 -18.41 5.15 -8.44
CA GLY A 24 -18.05 4.14 -7.45
C GLY A 24 -17.85 2.73 -8.00
N LEU A 25 -18.34 2.42 -9.21
CA LEU A 25 -18.16 1.11 -9.86
C LEU A 25 -17.27 1.20 -11.11
N ASP A 26 -16.46 2.23 -11.22
CA ASP A 26 -15.46 2.29 -12.29
C ASP A 26 -14.33 1.30 -12.06
N GLU A 27 -13.86 0.68 -13.13
CA GLU A 27 -12.72 -0.23 -13.11
C GLU A 27 -11.37 0.48 -12.93
N MET A 28 -11.37 1.82 -12.97
CA MET A 28 -10.19 2.67 -12.81
C MET A 28 -10.50 3.86 -11.91
N ILE A 29 -9.55 4.19 -11.06
CA ILE A 29 -9.53 5.42 -10.27
C ILE A 29 -8.51 6.39 -10.84
N GLU A 30 -8.84 7.68 -10.88
CA GLU A 30 -8.07 8.66 -11.65
C GLU A 30 -7.64 9.87 -10.82
N SER A 31 -6.39 10.26 -11.01
CA SER A 31 -5.87 11.57 -10.63
C SER A 31 -5.37 12.27 -11.86
N THR A 32 -6.19 13.14 -12.43
CA THR A 32 -5.93 13.79 -13.71
C THR A 32 -6.06 15.30 -13.60
N LEU A 33 -5.32 15.98 -14.47
CA LEU A 33 -5.48 17.41 -14.72
C LEU A 33 -5.75 17.61 -16.21
N THR A 34 -6.86 18.25 -16.53
CA THR A 34 -7.25 18.49 -17.92
C THR A 34 -7.55 19.96 -18.13
N THR A 35 -6.99 20.60 -19.14
CA THR A 35 -7.38 21.94 -19.57
C THR A 35 -8.14 21.88 -20.88
N PHE A 36 -9.36 22.39 -20.90
CA PHE A 36 -10.08 22.60 -22.15
C PHE A 36 -9.62 23.91 -22.80
N ALA A 37 -8.98 23.82 -23.95
CA ALA A 37 -8.18 24.87 -24.55
C ALA A 37 -8.92 26.17 -24.92
N TYR A 38 -10.24 26.18 -25.04
CA TYR A 38 -10.94 27.34 -25.60
C TYR A 38 -12.20 27.81 -24.87
N SER A 39 -12.83 27.05 -24.03
CA SER A 39 -14.07 27.41 -23.38
C SER A 39 -14.03 27.53 -21.87
N GLN A 40 -13.01 26.94 -21.25
CA GLN A 40 -12.83 27.00 -19.80
C GLN A 40 -11.36 27.35 -19.48
N PRO A 41 -11.10 28.51 -18.89
CA PRO A 41 -9.73 28.97 -18.62
C PRO A 41 -9.02 28.24 -17.48
N ASN A 42 -9.72 27.39 -16.73
CA ASN A 42 -9.18 26.72 -15.55
C ASN A 42 -9.00 25.23 -15.78
N PRO A 43 -7.92 24.63 -15.28
CA PRO A 43 -7.73 23.19 -15.33
C PRO A 43 -8.87 22.48 -14.57
N GLN A 44 -9.32 21.37 -15.12
CA GLN A 44 -10.23 20.47 -14.45
C GLN A 44 -9.43 19.39 -13.75
N ALA A 45 -9.77 19.12 -12.50
CA ALA A 45 -9.08 18.11 -11.69
C ALA A 45 -9.99 16.92 -11.42
N SER A 46 -9.40 15.74 -11.38
CA SER A 46 -9.98 14.59 -10.72
C SER A 46 -9.13 14.18 -9.53
N ARG A 47 -9.79 13.65 -8.51
CA ARG A 47 -9.19 13.06 -7.31
C ARG A 47 -9.85 11.73 -7.06
N PHE A 48 -9.16 10.82 -6.43
CA PHE A 48 -9.82 9.60 -6.01
C PHE A 48 -9.78 9.41 -4.51
N LEU A 49 -10.77 8.70 -4.04
CA LEU A 49 -10.98 8.28 -2.68
C LEU A 49 -10.82 6.78 -2.62
N ILE A 50 -10.22 6.27 -1.56
CA ILE A 50 -10.05 4.83 -1.34
C ILE A 50 -10.10 4.55 0.15
N SER A 51 -10.86 3.54 0.58
CA SER A 51 -11.02 3.17 1.98
C SER A 51 -10.82 1.68 2.21
N PHE A 52 -10.54 1.34 3.45
CA PHE A 52 -10.29 0.00 3.94
C PHE A 52 -11.07 -0.23 5.22
N ASP A 53 -11.36 -1.48 5.54
CA ASP A 53 -12.11 -1.85 6.75
C ASP A 53 -11.33 -1.49 8.03
N GLY A 54 -11.85 -0.55 8.80
CA GLY A 54 -11.23 -0.06 10.05
C GLY A 54 -10.99 -1.18 11.07
N PRO A 55 -11.99 -1.99 11.43
CA PRO A 55 -11.81 -3.15 12.30
C PRO A 55 -10.72 -4.12 11.85
N GLN A 56 -10.56 -4.32 10.54
CA GLN A 56 -9.48 -5.15 10.02
C GLN A 56 -8.10 -4.51 10.23
N ILE A 57 -7.99 -3.19 10.02
CA ILE A 57 -6.76 -2.44 10.31
C ILE A 57 -6.37 -2.60 11.78
N ASP A 58 -7.30 -2.36 12.72
CA ASP A 58 -7.05 -2.49 14.15
C ASP A 58 -6.66 -3.91 14.55
N SER A 59 -7.37 -4.91 14.00
CA SER A 59 -7.02 -6.31 14.24
C SER A 59 -5.60 -6.67 13.77
N ILE A 60 -5.13 -6.08 12.68
CA ILE A 60 -3.75 -6.28 12.22
C ILE A 60 -2.77 -5.63 13.17
N LEU A 61 -3.02 -4.38 13.54
CA LEU A 61 -2.14 -3.64 14.45
C LEU A 61 -2.01 -4.34 15.81
N GLU A 62 -3.12 -4.72 16.42
CA GLU A 62 -3.14 -5.34 17.73
C GLU A 62 -2.71 -6.81 17.73
N ASN A 63 -3.33 -7.65 16.90
CA ASN A 63 -3.21 -9.10 17.00
C ASN A 63 -2.04 -9.68 16.19
N LYS A 64 -1.63 -9.02 15.10
CA LYS A 64 -0.54 -9.51 14.24
C LYS A 64 0.76 -8.77 14.50
N MET A 65 0.69 -7.45 14.63
CA MET A 65 1.89 -6.64 14.86
C MET A 65 2.21 -6.42 16.34
N GLY A 66 1.25 -6.66 17.24
CA GLY A 66 1.39 -6.45 18.67
C GLY A 66 1.52 -4.97 19.04
N VAL A 67 0.97 -4.08 18.24
CA VAL A 67 0.99 -2.64 18.45
C VAL A 67 -0.17 -2.27 19.35
N SER A 68 0.12 -1.95 20.61
CA SER A 68 -0.88 -1.51 21.59
C SER A 68 -0.97 0.01 21.77
N SER A 69 -0.14 0.75 21.07
CA SER A 69 -0.14 2.20 21.08
C SER A 69 0.45 2.78 19.78
N SER A 70 0.01 3.94 19.39
CA SER A 70 0.53 4.61 18.17
C SER A 70 2.01 4.99 18.27
N ALA A 71 2.56 5.09 19.47
CA ALA A 71 4.01 5.28 19.67
C ALA A 71 4.84 4.12 19.09
N GLN A 72 4.28 2.93 19.03
CA GLN A 72 4.94 1.77 18.42
C GLN A 72 4.90 1.82 16.88
N LEU A 73 3.88 2.46 16.28
CA LEU A 73 3.81 2.67 14.84
C LEU A 73 4.86 3.67 14.31
N SER A 74 5.26 4.64 15.12
CA SER A 74 6.31 5.60 14.75
C SER A 74 7.74 5.07 14.88
N GLY A 75 7.91 3.79 15.27
CA GLY A 75 9.20 3.15 15.42
C GLY A 75 9.78 2.67 14.07
N SER A 76 11.11 2.54 13.99
CA SER A 76 11.85 2.12 12.79
C SER A 76 11.59 0.68 12.33
N GLY A 77 10.61 0.00 12.89
CA GLY A 77 10.31 -1.42 12.62
C GLY A 77 8.93 -1.66 12.02
N VAL A 78 8.17 -0.60 11.72
CA VAL A 78 6.81 -0.69 11.16
C VAL A 78 6.68 0.27 9.98
N GLN A 79 6.04 -0.17 8.92
CA GLN A 79 5.68 0.65 7.75
C GLN A 79 4.33 0.21 7.21
N VAL A 80 3.49 1.18 6.86
CA VAL A 80 2.22 0.95 6.17
C VAL A 80 2.21 1.76 4.88
N ASN A 81 2.04 1.08 3.75
CA ASN A 81 2.08 1.70 2.44
C ASN A 81 0.74 1.56 1.72
N LEU A 82 0.25 2.66 1.17
CA LEU A 82 -0.80 2.62 0.15
C LEU A 82 -0.18 2.22 -1.19
N ARG A 83 -0.70 1.17 -1.79
CA ARG A 83 -0.28 0.66 -3.10
C ARG A 83 -1.42 0.79 -4.09
N CYS A 84 -1.19 1.47 -5.22
CA CYS A 84 -2.11 1.44 -6.36
C CYS A 84 -1.29 1.18 -7.62
N PHE A 85 -1.81 0.36 -8.50
CA PHE A 85 -1.11 -0.08 -9.70
C PHE A 85 -1.57 0.71 -10.91
N ILE A 86 -0.63 1.19 -11.68
CA ILE A 86 -0.90 2.06 -12.82
C ILE A 86 -1.56 1.30 -13.97
N ALA A 87 -2.66 1.83 -14.47
CA ALA A 87 -3.29 1.38 -15.71
C ALA A 87 -2.80 2.21 -16.89
N THR A 88 -2.71 3.53 -16.73
CA THR A 88 -2.24 4.45 -17.77
C THR A 88 -1.61 5.69 -17.14
N ALA A 89 -0.49 6.13 -17.69
CA ALA A 89 0.15 7.40 -17.34
C ALA A 89 0.52 8.17 -18.60
N THR A 90 0.06 9.41 -18.71
CA THR A 90 0.35 10.30 -19.84
C THR A 90 0.73 11.69 -19.34
N GLY A 91 1.34 12.49 -20.19
CA GLY A 91 1.71 13.89 -19.90
C GLY A 91 2.91 14.08 -18.97
N LEU A 92 3.56 13.03 -18.48
CA LEU A 92 4.72 13.14 -17.59
C LEU A 92 6.01 13.55 -18.30
N GLU A 93 6.11 13.29 -19.59
CA GLU A 93 7.26 13.63 -20.44
C GLU A 93 7.47 15.14 -20.59
N ILE A 94 6.45 15.94 -20.32
CA ILE A 94 6.49 17.40 -20.48
C ILE A 94 6.94 18.09 -19.19
N SER A 95 6.88 17.39 -18.06
CA SER A 95 7.27 17.97 -16.77
C SER A 95 8.78 17.88 -16.52
N PRO A 96 9.50 18.99 -16.44
CA PRO A 96 10.91 18.96 -16.10
C PRO A 96 11.18 18.62 -14.62
N THR A 97 10.21 18.82 -13.75
CA THR A 97 10.34 18.61 -12.30
C THR A 97 9.56 17.41 -11.78
N GLY A 98 8.80 16.73 -12.65
CA GLY A 98 7.88 15.66 -12.25
C GLY A 98 6.55 16.18 -11.71
N THR A 99 5.68 15.26 -11.37
CA THR A 99 4.40 15.50 -10.70
C THR A 99 4.38 14.72 -9.40
N ALA A 100 3.99 15.36 -8.32
CA ALA A 100 3.75 14.67 -7.06
C ALA A 100 2.28 14.25 -6.95
N VAL A 101 2.05 13.14 -6.28
CA VAL A 101 0.74 12.71 -5.80
C VAL A 101 0.79 12.71 -4.29
N ASP A 102 -0.16 13.41 -3.69
CA ASP A 102 -0.28 13.55 -2.25
C ASP A 102 -1.48 12.76 -1.74
N VAL A 103 -1.32 12.16 -0.57
CA VAL A 103 -2.33 11.37 0.13
C VAL A 103 -2.67 12.05 1.45
N PHE A 104 -3.97 12.22 1.72
CA PHE A 104 -4.50 12.83 2.93
C PHE A 104 -5.63 11.98 3.53
N TYR A 105 -5.93 12.18 4.80
CA TYR A 105 -7.07 11.57 5.47
C TYR A 105 -8.30 12.48 5.36
N PRO A 106 -9.45 12.02 4.81
CA PRO A 106 -10.69 12.80 4.81
C PRO A 106 -11.22 12.98 6.24
N SER A 107 -11.80 14.14 6.52
CA SER A 107 -12.45 14.41 7.83
C SER A 107 -13.94 14.09 7.83
N VAL A 108 -14.49 13.69 6.71
CA VAL A 108 -15.91 13.38 6.50
C VAL A 108 -16.01 12.01 5.84
N ASN A 109 -16.90 11.17 6.37
CA ASN A 109 -17.20 9.89 5.76
C ASN A 109 -17.91 10.06 4.40
N TRP A 110 -17.75 9.07 3.53
CA TRP A 110 -18.30 9.11 2.18
C TRP A 110 -18.85 7.74 1.75
N SER A 111 -19.71 7.73 0.76
CA SER A 111 -20.28 6.51 0.20
C SER A 111 -19.80 6.27 -1.24
N MET A 112 -19.50 5.01 -1.57
CA MET A 112 -19.01 4.60 -2.87
C MET A 112 -20.00 4.94 -3.99
N GLY A 113 -21.25 4.48 -3.86
CA GLY A 113 -22.27 4.58 -4.91
C GLY A 113 -22.14 3.49 -5.97
N THR A 114 -22.96 3.60 -7.02
CA THR A 114 -23.06 2.56 -8.07
C THR A 114 -22.85 3.11 -9.48
N GLY A 115 -22.39 4.35 -9.62
CA GLY A 115 -22.18 5.00 -10.89
C GLY A 115 -20.89 4.62 -11.59
N LYS A 116 -20.88 4.85 -12.89
CA LYS A 116 -19.69 4.78 -13.74
C LYS A 116 -19.47 6.08 -14.50
N TYR A 117 -18.27 6.27 -15.00
CA TYR A 117 -17.89 7.48 -15.75
C TYR A 117 -18.76 7.65 -17.00
N LEU A 118 -19.40 8.80 -17.08
CA LEU A 118 -20.33 9.16 -18.19
C LEU A 118 -21.53 8.23 -18.37
N ASP A 119 -22.02 7.61 -17.31
CA ASP A 119 -23.32 6.95 -17.34
C ASP A 119 -24.43 7.87 -17.87
N ASP A 120 -25.36 7.33 -18.62
CA ASP A 120 -26.54 8.06 -19.12
C ASP A 120 -27.83 7.31 -18.74
N PRO A 121 -28.61 7.79 -17.78
CA PRO A 121 -28.41 9.01 -16.98
C PRO A 121 -27.26 8.90 -15.98
N ILE A 122 -26.63 10.04 -15.66
CA ILE A 122 -25.56 10.12 -14.67
C ILE A 122 -26.07 9.61 -13.32
N SER A 123 -25.36 8.66 -12.72
CA SER A 123 -25.62 8.19 -11.37
C SER A 123 -25.18 9.24 -10.33
N THR A 124 -25.99 9.42 -9.29
CA THR A 124 -25.80 10.43 -8.25
C THR A 124 -25.95 9.84 -6.83
N ASP A 125 -25.89 8.53 -6.70
CA ASP A 125 -26.21 7.79 -5.45
C ASP A 125 -25.02 7.64 -4.51
N GLY A 126 -23.85 8.10 -4.87
CA GLY A 126 -22.62 8.04 -4.09
C GLY A 126 -21.86 9.35 -4.05
N THR A 127 -20.63 9.27 -3.62
CA THR A 127 -19.71 10.42 -3.57
C THR A 127 -19.51 11.03 -4.95
N SER A 128 -19.34 12.34 -4.96
CA SER A 128 -19.03 13.12 -6.16
C SER A 128 -18.22 14.37 -5.77
N TRP A 129 -17.93 15.26 -6.69
CA TRP A 129 -17.19 16.47 -6.38
C TRP A 129 -17.90 17.35 -5.34
N TYR A 130 -19.25 17.47 -5.39
CA TYR A 130 -20.01 18.28 -4.42
C TYR A 130 -20.45 17.51 -3.19
N TRP A 131 -20.60 16.20 -3.26
CA TRP A 131 -21.27 15.40 -2.26
C TRP A 131 -20.37 14.33 -1.69
N SER A 132 -20.37 14.17 -0.37
CA SER A 132 -19.64 13.07 0.29
C SER A 132 -20.43 11.76 0.27
N THR A 133 -21.76 11.84 0.21
CA THR A 133 -22.62 10.65 0.13
C THR A 133 -23.34 10.63 -1.21
N TYR A 134 -24.57 11.11 -1.28
CA TYR A 134 -25.34 11.15 -2.52
C TYR A 134 -25.87 12.57 -2.78
N SER A 135 -26.14 12.87 -4.03
CA SER A 135 -26.57 14.20 -4.45
C SER A 135 -27.83 14.68 -3.71
N GLY A 136 -27.73 15.87 -3.18
CA GLY A 136 -28.81 16.50 -2.41
C GLY A 136 -28.86 16.11 -0.93
N SER A 137 -27.96 15.26 -0.44
CA SER A 137 -27.92 14.84 0.98
C SER A 137 -26.82 15.54 1.75
N THR A 138 -25.59 15.04 1.65
CA THR A 138 -24.47 15.52 2.46
C THR A 138 -23.38 16.07 1.56
N ALA A 139 -23.20 17.39 1.59
CA ALA A 139 -22.09 18.03 0.89
C ALA A 139 -20.78 17.81 1.65
N TRP A 140 -19.66 17.85 0.93
CA TRP A 140 -18.33 17.81 1.54
C TRP A 140 -18.10 18.96 2.52
N ALA A 141 -18.65 20.15 2.22
CA ALA A 141 -18.57 21.32 3.06
C ALA A 141 -19.96 21.92 3.26
N THR A 142 -20.32 22.13 4.53
CA THR A 142 -21.56 22.79 4.94
C THR A 142 -21.25 24.18 5.25
N SER A 143 -20.94 25.12 5.09
CA SER A 143 -20.65 26.49 5.49
C SER A 143 -19.70 26.66 6.67
N GLY A 144 -18.63 27.35 6.45
CA GLY A 144 -17.64 27.72 7.48
C GLY A 144 -16.43 26.78 7.48
N PHE A 145 -15.31 27.26 8.01
CA PHE A 145 -14.14 26.43 8.25
C PHE A 145 -14.41 25.47 9.41
N PRO A 146 -13.94 24.21 9.33
CA PRO A 146 -14.03 23.34 10.47
C PRO A 146 -13.31 23.96 11.65
N ALA A 147 -13.94 23.91 12.79
CA ALA A 147 -13.35 24.40 14.04
C ALA A 147 -12.20 23.50 14.55
N THR A 148 -12.00 22.35 13.91
CA THR A 148 -11.01 21.36 14.33
C THR A 148 -9.62 21.72 13.79
N PRO A 149 -8.62 21.88 14.67
CA PRO A 149 -7.25 22.14 14.24
C PRO A 149 -6.72 21.02 13.35
N GLY A 150 -5.96 21.38 12.33
CA GLY A 150 -5.34 20.42 11.41
C GLY A 150 -6.19 20.08 10.20
N ILE A 151 -7.46 20.43 10.17
CA ILE A 151 -8.32 20.27 8.99
C ILE A 151 -8.20 21.52 8.11
N THR A 152 -7.90 21.29 6.84
CA THR A 152 -7.78 22.37 5.85
C THR A 152 -8.75 22.11 4.71
N ALA A 153 -9.37 23.17 4.19
CA ALA A 153 -10.09 23.08 2.94
C ALA A 153 -9.12 22.66 1.82
N SER A 154 -9.57 21.81 0.91
CA SER A 154 -8.74 21.33 -0.20
C SER A 154 -8.30 22.44 -1.16
N TYR A 155 -8.74 23.65 -0.93
CA TYR A 155 -8.50 24.82 -1.74
C TYR A 155 -7.99 25.98 -0.90
N THR A 156 -6.80 26.45 -1.24
CA THR A 156 -6.20 27.68 -0.72
C THR A 156 -5.98 28.72 -1.83
N GLY A 157 -6.63 28.56 -2.98
CA GLY A 157 -6.36 29.27 -4.19
C GLY A 157 -6.82 30.73 -4.20
N SER A 158 -6.28 31.47 -5.14
CA SER A 158 -6.63 32.84 -5.40
C SER A 158 -8.05 32.94 -6.00
N SER A 159 -8.64 34.12 -5.92
CA SER A 159 -9.97 34.45 -6.45
C SER A 159 -10.23 34.14 -7.94
N ASN A 160 -9.24 33.61 -8.65
CA ASN A 160 -9.33 33.28 -10.08
C ASN A 160 -9.76 31.82 -10.35
N ASP A 161 -9.75 30.94 -9.35
CA ASP A 161 -10.22 29.57 -9.50
C ASP A 161 -11.73 29.47 -9.32
N ARG A 162 -12.44 29.92 -10.32
CA ARG A 162 -13.92 29.99 -10.29
C ARG A 162 -14.62 28.63 -10.28
N ASN A 163 -13.92 27.56 -10.61
CA ASN A 163 -14.52 26.23 -10.71
C ASN A 163 -14.41 25.42 -9.43
N ILE A 164 -13.67 25.92 -8.43
CA ILE A 164 -13.51 25.23 -7.17
C ILE A 164 -13.97 26.18 -6.06
N ASN A 165 -15.21 25.99 -5.70
CA ASN A 165 -15.71 26.62 -4.49
C ASN A 165 -15.10 25.86 -3.30
N PRO A 166 -14.23 26.46 -2.48
CA PRO A 166 -13.62 25.81 -1.32
C PRO A 166 -14.65 25.33 -0.30
N TYR A 167 -15.87 25.82 -0.40
CA TYR A 167 -16.97 25.46 0.47
C TYR A 167 -17.93 24.43 -0.12
N ALA A 168 -17.71 23.96 -1.34
CA ALA A 168 -18.72 23.21 -2.05
C ALA A 168 -18.22 21.93 -2.74
N GLY A 169 -16.99 21.47 -2.55
CA GLY A 169 -16.65 20.23 -3.22
C GLY A 169 -15.17 19.82 -3.24
N GLY A 170 -14.89 18.76 -3.98
CA GLY A 170 -13.55 18.23 -4.21
C GLY A 170 -12.98 17.43 -3.05
N GLY A 171 -13.83 16.82 -2.21
CA GLY A 171 -13.36 16.15 -1.00
C GLY A 171 -12.74 17.15 -0.02
N THR A 172 -13.23 18.39 -0.03
CA THR A 172 -12.82 19.41 0.93
C THR A 172 -12.91 18.89 2.37
N TRP A 173 -12.12 19.44 3.28
CA TRP A 173 -12.03 19.01 4.66
C TRP A 173 -11.26 17.70 4.84
N TYR A 174 -10.02 17.71 4.41
CA TYR A 174 -9.03 16.69 4.75
C TYR A 174 -7.96 17.25 5.68
N TYR A 175 -7.33 16.36 6.44
CA TYR A 175 -6.22 16.71 7.30
C TYR A 175 -4.95 16.92 6.44
N SER A 176 -4.39 18.13 6.50
CA SER A 176 -3.21 18.51 5.69
C SER A 176 -2.06 19.08 6.51
N SER A 177 -2.23 19.22 7.82
CA SER A 177 -1.19 19.73 8.71
C SER A 177 -0.51 18.60 9.48
N SER A 178 0.58 18.92 10.14
CA SER A 178 1.20 18.04 11.10
C SER A 178 0.39 18.03 12.40
N LEU A 179 0.20 16.86 12.99
CA LEU A 179 -0.36 16.70 14.32
C LEU A 179 0.76 16.42 15.31
N ALA A 180 0.62 16.98 16.52
CA ALA A 180 1.45 16.55 17.64
C ALA A 180 1.04 15.13 18.00
N ASN A 181 2.03 14.25 18.15
CA ASN A 181 1.77 12.91 18.63
C ASN A 181 1.27 12.99 20.08
N ALA A 182 0.15 12.34 20.37
CA ALA A 182 -0.45 12.34 21.71
C ALA A 182 0.45 11.65 22.77
N TRP A 183 1.46 10.89 22.37
CA TRP A 183 2.32 10.09 23.27
C TRP A 183 3.74 10.64 23.45
N ASN A 184 4.24 11.34 22.42
CA ASN A 184 5.53 12.01 22.49
C ASN A 184 5.38 13.40 21.88
N SER A 185 6.10 14.39 22.30
CA SER A 185 6.00 15.77 21.81
C SER A 185 6.40 15.96 20.33
N ASP A 186 6.58 14.87 19.58
CA ASP A 186 6.99 14.92 18.18
C ASP A 186 5.81 15.30 17.30
N VAL A 187 6.08 16.10 16.29
CA VAL A 187 5.10 16.54 15.30
C VAL A 187 5.35 15.78 14.00
N TYR A 188 4.37 14.97 13.59
CA TYR A 188 4.45 14.20 12.36
C TYR A 188 3.54 14.76 11.27
N PRO A 189 3.99 14.80 10.02
CA PRO A 189 3.10 15.09 8.91
C PRO A 189 2.09 13.94 8.77
N ILE A 190 0.82 14.27 8.71
CA ILE A 190 -0.27 13.32 8.42
C ILE A 190 -0.62 13.32 6.94
N THR A 191 0.41 13.32 6.12
CA THR A 191 0.32 13.32 4.66
C THR A 191 1.38 12.37 4.12
N GLY A 192 1.04 11.67 3.04
CA GLY A 192 2.02 10.94 2.23
C GLY A 192 2.22 11.62 0.89
N SER A 193 3.38 11.48 0.27
CA SER A 193 3.67 12.05 -1.05
C SER A 193 4.63 11.19 -1.84
N GLN A 194 4.42 11.10 -3.15
CA GLN A 194 5.34 10.45 -4.08
C GLN A 194 5.46 11.28 -5.36
N THR A 195 6.70 11.46 -5.84
CA THR A 195 6.96 12.20 -7.07
C THR A 195 7.20 11.24 -8.23
N PHE A 196 6.49 11.46 -9.32
CA PHE A 196 6.64 10.74 -10.58
C PHE A 196 7.35 11.59 -11.60
N THR A 197 8.32 10.99 -12.28
CA THR A 197 8.99 11.55 -13.45
C THR A 197 8.83 10.59 -14.63
N TYR A 198 9.26 11.00 -15.81
CA TYR A 198 9.18 10.11 -16.99
C TYR A 198 9.87 8.74 -16.77
N SER A 199 10.97 8.74 -16.05
CA SER A 199 11.81 7.53 -15.84
C SER A 199 11.49 6.73 -14.59
N THR A 200 10.67 7.24 -13.65
CA THR A 200 10.31 6.51 -12.44
C THR A 200 9.14 5.56 -12.70
N ASP A 201 9.01 4.54 -11.88
CA ASP A 201 7.81 3.74 -11.79
C ASP A 201 6.60 4.63 -11.47
N LYS A 202 5.45 4.29 -12.01
CA LYS A 202 4.21 5.06 -11.89
C LYS A 202 3.24 4.47 -10.87
N ASP A 203 3.53 3.29 -10.34
CA ASP A 203 2.75 2.69 -9.26
C ASP A 203 2.86 3.56 -8.01
N ILE A 204 1.73 3.76 -7.35
CA ILE A 204 1.71 4.38 -6.03
C ILE A 204 2.29 3.40 -5.02
N ASN A 205 3.26 3.88 -4.25
CA ASN A 205 3.84 3.19 -3.10
C ASN A 205 4.18 4.23 -2.03
N ILE A 206 3.14 4.77 -1.41
CA ILE A 206 3.25 5.91 -0.49
C ILE A 206 3.17 5.42 0.95
N ASP A 207 4.14 5.83 1.77
CA ASP A 207 4.13 5.60 3.21
C ASP A 207 3.01 6.43 3.87
N VAL A 208 2.05 5.73 4.47
CA VAL A 208 0.90 6.29 5.18
C VAL A 208 0.90 5.91 6.66
N THR A 209 2.04 5.42 7.17
CA THR A 209 2.20 4.97 8.57
C THR A 209 1.74 6.02 9.57
N ASN A 210 2.09 7.29 9.34
CA ASN A 210 1.70 8.39 10.23
C ASN A 210 0.19 8.66 10.21
N ILE A 211 -0.48 8.48 9.07
CA ILE A 211 -1.93 8.63 8.95
C ILE A 211 -2.62 7.52 9.75
N ILE A 212 -2.21 6.27 9.53
CA ILE A 212 -2.76 5.11 10.26
C ILE A 212 -2.51 5.25 11.76
N GLY A 213 -1.29 5.67 12.16
CA GLY A 213 -0.96 5.91 13.56
C GLY A 213 -1.79 7.02 14.20
N ALA A 214 -2.03 8.11 13.50
CA ALA A 214 -2.85 9.21 13.99
C ALA A 214 -4.34 8.81 14.10
N TRP A 215 -4.84 8.01 13.15
CA TRP A 215 -6.20 7.47 13.20
C TRP A 215 -6.37 6.48 14.36
N SER A 216 -5.54 5.47 14.47
CA SER A 216 -5.57 4.49 15.56
C SER A 216 -5.38 5.12 16.94
N ALA A 217 -4.78 6.32 17.00
CA ALA A 217 -4.62 7.12 18.22
C ALA A 217 -5.84 7.97 18.59
N GLY A 218 -6.89 7.96 17.78
CA GLY A 218 -8.05 8.84 17.97
C GLY A 218 -7.79 10.31 17.66
N ALA A 219 -6.69 10.63 16.97
CA ALA A 219 -6.34 12.02 16.63
C ALA A 219 -7.02 12.53 15.34
N LEU A 220 -7.54 11.62 14.52
CA LEU A 220 -8.31 11.94 13.32
C LEU A 220 -9.80 11.64 13.52
N ALA A 221 -10.64 12.12 12.61
CA ALA A 221 -12.08 11.85 12.65
C ALA A 221 -12.35 10.35 12.65
N ASP A 222 -13.27 9.93 13.50
CA ASP A 222 -13.65 8.53 13.74
C ASP A 222 -12.49 7.61 14.15
N GLY A 223 -11.48 8.19 14.78
CA GLY A 223 -10.30 7.47 15.27
C GLY A 223 -10.56 6.71 16.58
N ASP A 224 -11.75 6.17 16.77
CA ASP A 224 -12.10 5.24 17.85
C ASP A 224 -12.05 3.76 17.38
N GLY A 225 -11.58 3.54 16.14
CA GLY A 225 -11.40 2.20 15.57
C GLY A 225 -12.64 1.63 14.89
N THR A 226 -13.76 2.34 14.83
CA THR A 226 -14.99 1.79 14.23
C THR A 226 -15.08 2.02 12.73
N GLN A 227 -14.62 3.18 12.24
CA GLN A 227 -14.64 3.51 10.81
C GLN A 227 -13.34 4.17 10.38
N PHE A 228 -12.78 3.68 9.31
CA PHE A 228 -11.67 4.32 8.63
C PHE A 228 -12.19 5.03 7.39
N TYR A 229 -12.12 6.38 7.36
CA TYR A 229 -12.64 7.14 6.21
C TYR A 229 -11.77 7.00 4.95
N GLY A 230 -10.60 6.36 5.08
CA GLY A 230 -9.72 6.09 3.96
C GLY A 230 -8.79 7.23 3.63
N PHE A 231 -8.48 7.34 2.35
CA PHE A 231 -7.56 8.33 1.80
C PHE A 231 -8.21 9.10 0.68
N ILE A 232 -7.87 10.39 0.57
CA ILE A 232 -8.06 11.18 -0.64
C ILE A 232 -6.69 11.37 -1.30
N VAL A 233 -6.63 11.08 -2.59
CA VAL A 233 -5.41 11.14 -3.39
C VAL A 233 -5.57 12.17 -4.48
N LYS A 234 -4.62 13.08 -4.59
CA LYS A 234 -4.64 14.17 -5.57
C LYS A 234 -3.25 14.54 -6.05
N GLN A 235 -3.17 15.18 -7.20
CA GLN A 235 -1.90 15.71 -7.71
C GLN A 235 -1.46 16.98 -6.97
N ASN A 236 -0.15 17.22 -6.95
CA ASN A 236 0.47 18.40 -6.40
C ASN A 236 1.59 18.91 -7.34
N PRO A 237 1.54 20.11 -7.87
CA PRO A 237 0.44 21.09 -7.78
C PRO A 237 -0.77 20.66 -8.62
N GLU A 238 -1.97 20.81 -8.08
CA GLU A 238 -3.21 20.42 -8.75
C GLU A 238 -3.70 21.48 -9.76
N PHE A 239 -3.36 22.73 -9.53
CA PHE A 239 -3.74 23.86 -10.40
C PHE A 239 -2.51 24.62 -10.82
N VAL A 240 -1.98 24.25 -11.97
CA VAL A 240 -0.85 24.96 -12.58
C VAL A 240 -1.37 25.84 -13.70
N ASN A 241 -0.98 27.10 -13.72
CA ASN A 241 -1.28 28.01 -14.85
C ASN A 241 -0.53 27.63 -16.14
N ASN A 242 0.14 26.49 -16.16
CA ASN A 242 0.86 26.02 -17.34
C ASN A 242 -0.07 25.15 -18.17
N LYS A 243 -0.53 25.72 -19.29
CA LYS A 243 -1.43 25.05 -20.25
C LYS A 243 -0.79 23.85 -20.97
N ASP A 244 0.51 23.71 -20.89
CA ASP A 244 1.28 22.73 -21.64
C ASP A 244 1.52 21.44 -20.84
N TYR A 245 1.17 21.42 -19.56
CA TYR A 245 1.41 20.28 -18.67
C TYR A 245 0.11 19.80 -18.04
N GLN A 246 -0.28 18.59 -18.40
CA GLN A 246 -1.53 17.97 -17.98
C GLN A 246 -1.30 16.47 -17.74
N PRO A 247 -0.75 16.09 -16.58
CA PRO A 247 -0.52 14.68 -16.28
C PRO A 247 -1.83 13.96 -16.00
N GLU A 248 -2.01 12.81 -16.62
CA GLU A 248 -3.09 11.87 -16.35
C GLU A 248 -2.53 10.60 -15.75
N LEU A 249 -2.94 10.29 -14.55
CA LEU A 249 -2.57 9.08 -13.83
C LEU A 249 -3.85 8.31 -13.52
N LYS A 250 -3.98 7.13 -14.12
CA LYS A 250 -5.12 6.23 -13.93
C LYS A 250 -4.62 4.92 -13.35
N TYR A 251 -5.23 4.52 -12.27
CA TYR A 251 -4.91 3.31 -11.53
C TYR A 251 -6.08 2.33 -11.58
N PHE A 252 -5.82 1.06 -11.42
CA PHE A 252 -6.87 0.07 -11.26
C PHE A 252 -7.64 0.31 -9.96
N SER A 253 -8.97 0.10 -9.98
CA SER A 253 -9.86 0.21 -8.84
C SER A 253 -10.06 -1.13 -8.13
N VAL A 254 -10.85 -1.15 -7.05
CA VAL A 254 -11.28 -2.39 -6.40
C VAL A 254 -12.18 -3.25 -7.31
N ASP A 255 -12.91 -2.61 -8.22
CA ASP A 255 -13.81 -3.27 -9.18
C ASP A 255 -13.10 -3.74 -10.45
N THR A 256 -11.78 -3.67 -10.49
CA THR A 256 -11.01 -4.14 -11.64
C THR A 256 -11.13 -5.65 -11.82
N ASN A 257 -11.24 -6.08 -13.08
CA ASN A 257 -11.14 -7.51 -13.44
C ASN A 257 -9.69 -7.98 -13.60
N THR A 258 -8.72 -7.19 -13.15
CA THR A 258 -7.30 -7.53 -13.20
C THR A 258 -6.81 -8.05 -11.85
N ILE A 259 -5.56 -8.49 -11.82
CA ILE A 259 -4.87 -8.95 -10.60
C ILE A 259 -4.20 -7.81 -9.82
N TYR A 260 -4.50 -6.56 -10.15
CA TYR A 260 -3.86 -5.37 -9.59
C TYR A 260 -4.82 -4.47 -8.81
N PRO A 261 -5.70 -5.00 -7.93
CA PRO A 261 -6.49 -4.14 -7.07
C PRO A 261 -5.55 -3.34 -6.16
N PRO A 262 -5.93 -2.11 -5.78
CA PRO A 262 -5.20 -1.37 -4.78
C PRO A 262 -5.09 -2.15 -3.47
N CYS A 263 -4.08 -1.88 -2.66
CA CYS A 263 -3.98 -2.50 -1.35
C CYS A 263 -3.27 -1.60 -0.32
N LEU A 264 -3.55 -1.87 0.94
CA LEU A 264 -2.79 -1.33 2.07
C LEU A 264 -1.84 -2.42 2.56
N GLU A 265 -0.55 -2.14 2.46
CA GLU A 265 0.52 -3.09 2.74
C GLU A 265 1.16 -2.76 4.09
N PHE A 266 1.00 -3.67 5.05
CA PHE A 266 1.59 -3.59 6.39
C PHE A 266 2.89 -4.38 6.42
N LYS A 267 3.94 -3.76 6.94
CA LYS A 267 5.26 -4.35 7.09
C LYS A 267 5.75 -4.14 8.51
N TRP A 268 6.27 -5.17 9.13
CA TRP A 268 6.86 -5.04 10.47
C TRP A 268 8.03 -5.96 10.68
N ASN A 269 8.87 -5.56 11.64
CA ASN A 269 10.06 -6.27 11.99
C ASN A 269 9.82 -7.19 13.21
N ASP A 270 9.63 -8.47 12.94
CA ASP A 270 9.62 -9.55 13.94
C ASP A 270 10.89 -10.43 13.86
N TRP A 271 11.93 -9.93 13.20
CA TRP A 271 13.17 -10.67 12.97
C TRP A 271 13.89 -11.04 14.25
N SER A 272 14.20 -12.31 14.37
CA SER A 272 15.03 -12.86 15.45
C SER A 272 16.12 -13.75 14.86
N TYR A 273 17.31 -13.69 15.43
CA TYR A 273 18.42 -14.49 14.92
C TYR A 273 19.20 -15.10 16.08
N ASN A 274 18.98 -16.40 16.31
CA ASN A 274 19.68 -17.19 17.30
C ASN A 274 19.95 -18.58 16.72
N THR A 275 21.18 -18.82 16.29
CA THR A 275 21.57 -20.09 15.64
C THR A 275 21.67 -21.26 16.62
N GLY A 276 21.63 -21.02 17.94
CA GLY A 276 21.89 -22.08 18.92
C GLY A 276 23.26 -22.73 18.68
N SER A 277 23.27 -24.02 18.37
CA SER A 277 24.48 -24.78 18.03
C SER A 277 24.74 -24.90 16.52
N LEU A 278 23.90 -24.33 15.68
CA LEU A 278 24.05 -24.42 14.22
C LEU A 278 25.21 -23.56 13.73
N SER A 279 26.00 -24.10 12.84
CA SER A 279 27.00 -23.32 12.13
C SER A 279 26.34 -22.51 11.01
N VAL A 280 26.79 -21.28 10.81
CA VAL A 280 26.34 -20.45 9.69
C VAL A 280 27.03 -20.91 8.41
N ILE A 281 26.26 -21.06 7.32
CA ILE A 281 26.83 -21.41 6.03
C ILE A 281 27.69 -20.27 5.49
N ASN A 282 28.94 -20.55 5.18
CA ASN A 282 29.94 -19.56 4.77
C ASN A 282 30.66 -19.96 3.47
N THR A 283 30.24 -21.02 2.82
CA THR A 283 30.88 -21.53 1.60
C THR A 283 29.85 -21.77 0.51
N THR A 284 30.29 -21.55 -0.73
CA THR A 284 29.55 -21.90 -1.94
C THR A 284 30.27 -23.04 -2.67
N PRO A 285 29.56 -23.92 -3.40
CA PRO A 285 28.11 -23.93 -3.61
C PRO A 285 27.33 -24.52 -2.43
N ALA A 286 26.23 -23.87 -2.10
CA ALA A 286 25.26 -24.31 -1.09
C ALA A 286 23.98 -24.81 -1.79
N THR A 287 23.21 -25.63 -1.08
CA THR A 287 21.85 -26.03 -1.45
C THR A 287 20.89 -25.54 -0.38
N LEU A 288 19.76 -25.02 -0.81
CA LEU A 288 18.66 -24.65 0.06
C LEU A 288 17.46 -25.55 -0.24
N SER A 289 16.70 -25.88 0.79
CA SER A 289 15.42 -26.58 0.61
C SER A 289 14.40 -26.06 1.63
N LEU A 290 13.15 -25.94 1.22
CA LEU A 290 12.04 -25.63 2.12
C LEU A 290 11.47 -26.91 2.71
N ASN A 291 11.31 -26.94 4.03
CA ASN A 291 10.61 -28.02 4.69
C ASN A 291 9.10 -27.75 4.69
N GLU A 292 8.35 -28.84 4.61
CA GLU A 292 6.91 -28.84 4.85
C GLU A 292 6.11 -27.92 3.93
N ASN A 293 6.48 -27.88 2.64
CA ASN A 293 5.65 -27.24 1.64
C ASN A 293 4.61 -28.23 1.10
N PRO A 294 3.33 -28.17 1.53
CA PRO A 294 2.28 -29.03 1.01
C PRO A 294 1.88 -28.68 -0.43
N GLY A 295 2.36 -27.54 -0.96
CA GLY A 295 2.05 -27.02 -2.28
C GLY A 295 0.69 -26.33 -2.40
N VAL A 296 -0.13 -26.34 -1.34
CA VAL A 296 -1.45 -25.71 -1.30
C VAL A 296 -1.68 -25.12 0.08
N PHE A 297 -2.15 -23.87 0.14
CA PHE A 297 -2.50 -23.15 1.36
C PHE A 297 -3.86 -22.49 1.21
N PHE A 298 -4.55 -22.22 2.32
CA PHE A 298 -5.78 -21.44 2.33
C PHE A 298 -5.49 -19.95 2.51
N SER A 299 -6.31 -19.10 1.88
CA SER A 299 -6.12 -17.64 1.87
C SER A 299 -6.04 -17.01 3.28
N GLN A 300 -6.73 -17.56 4.28
CA GLN A 300 -6.72 -17.02 5.65
C GLN A 300 -5.66 -17.67 6.55
N SER A 301 -4.72 -18.41 5.98
CA SER A 301 -3.72 -19.12 6.77
C SER A 301 -2.45 -18.32 6.99
N VAL A 302 -1.79 -18.58 8.12
CA VAL A 302 -0.44 -18.09 8.45
C VAL A 302 0.49 -19.27 8.51
N ASN A 303 1.57 -19.24 7.73
CA ASN A 303 2.45 -20.39 7.59
C ASN A 303 3.91 -20.02 7.85
N ILE A 304 4.61 -20.88 8.59
CA ILE A 304 6.03 -20.76 8.84
C ILE A 304 6.78 -21.66 7.86
N PHE A 305 7.57 -21.06 7.01
CA PHE A 305 8.45 -21.78 6.09
C PHE A 305 9.83 -21.95 6.71
N ARG A 306 10.27 -23.20 6.89
CA ARG A 306 11.61 -23.52 7.37
C ARG A 306 12.53 -23.81 6.21
N VAL A 307 13.71 -23.21 6.27
CA VAL A 307 14.75 -23.33 5.24
C VAL A 307 15.88 -24.19 5.76
N ASN A 308 16.09 -25.33 5.12
CA ASN A 308 17.28 -26.14 5.33
C ASN A 308 18.39 -25.65 4.41
N ALA A 309 19.54 -25.39 4.95
CA ALA A 309 20.73 -25.04 4.21
C ALA A 309 21.82 -26.11 4.38
N GLY A 310 22.45 -26.49 3.30
CA GLY A 310 23.52 -27.48 3.33
C GLY A 310 24.61 -27.20 2.29
N LEU A 311 25.74 -27.86 2.46
CA LEU A 311 26.79 -27.83 1.45
C LEU A 311 26.37 -28.70 0.26
N LYS A 312 26.48 -28.19 -0.96
CA LYS A 312 26.20 -28.97 -2.17
C LYS A 312 27.14 -30.17 -2.31
N TYR A 313 28.38 -30.05 -1.84
CA TYR A 313 29.38 -31.08 -1.81
C TYR A 313 29.93 -31.22 -0.38
N PRO A 314 29.21 -31.95 0.51
CA PRO A 314 29.69 -32.14 1.87
C PRO A 314 30.99 -32.96 1.89
N PRO A 315 31.89 -32.63 2.84
CA PRO A 315 33.15 -33.42 2.95
C PRO A 315 32.84 -34.87 3.28
N ARG A 316 33.52 -35.76 2.63
CA ARG A 316 33.41 -37.21 2.92
C ARG A 316 33.97 -37.48 4.32
N THR A 317 33.14 -38.02 5.18
CA THR A 317 33.56 -38.53 6.48
C THR A 317 33.42 -40.05 6.49
N TRP A 318 34.34 -40.74 7.12
CA TRP A 318 34.30 -42.22 7.25
C TRP A 318 33.29 -42.68 8.31
N VAL A 319 32.53 -41.80 8.89
CA VAL A 319 31.50 -42.08 9.90
C VAL A 319 30.17 -42.15 9.20
N THR A 320 29.45 -43.25 9.33
CA THR A 320 28.22 -43.58 8.60
C THR A 320 26.97 -42.80 9.08
N SER A 321 27.10 -41.95 10.07
CA SER A 321 25.95 -41.23 10.64
C SER A 321 26.02 -39.74 10.43
N SER A 322 24.95 -39.17 9.94
CA SER A 322 24.49 -37.76 10.08
C SER A 322 25.09 -36.66 9.19
N TRP A 323 26.07 -36.88 8.34
CA TRP A 323 26.62 -35.82 7.49
C TRP A 323 25.65 -35.31 6.40
N TYR A 324 24.64 -36.11 6.03
CA TYR A 324 23.57 -35.72 5.11
C TYR A 324 22.52 -34.80 5.74
N THR A 325 22.45 -34.83 7.07
CA THR A 325 21.39 -34.13 7.83
C THR A 325 21.89 -32.89 8.55
N THR A 326 23.16 -32.50 8.32
CA THR A 326 23.66 -31.29 8.93
C THR A 326 22.98 -30.08 8.32
N ASN A 327 22.10 -29.44 9.09
CA ASN A 327 21.49 -28.19 8.74
C ASN A 327 22.40 -27.04 9.16
N TYR A 328 22.51 -26.01 8.33
CA TYR A 328 23.25 -24.80 8.60
C TYR A 328 22.27 -23.64 8.74
N ALA A 329 22.59 -22.67 9.58
CA ALA A 329 21.90 -21.40 9.61
C ALA A 329 22.28 -20.58 8.36
N LEU A 330 21.34 -19.85 7.79
CA LEU A 330 21.63 -18.86 6.75
C LEU A 330 22.33 -17.64 7.36
N PRO A 331 23.18 -16.93 6.60
CA PRO A 331 23.72 -15.64 7.03
C PRO A 331 22.62 -14.64 7.38
N THR A 332 22.93 -13.68 8.27
CA THR A 332 22.00 -12.62 8.65
C THR A 332 21.52 -11.74 7.49
N ALA A 333 22.27 -11.70 6.40
CA ALA A 333 21.91 -11.03 5.15
C ALA A 333 21.18 -12.01 4.20
N SER A 334 20.09 -12.61 4.68
CA SER A 334 19.25 -13.53 3.90
C SER A 334 17.81 -13.03 3.91
N TYR A 335 17.17 -13.06 2.75
CA TYR A 335 15.87 -12.48 2.48
C TYR A 335 15.02 -13.44 1.66
N TYR A 336 13.70 -13.39 1.83
CA TYR A 336 12.77 -14.11 0.97
C TYR A 336 12.03 -13.15 0.04
N ALA A 337 11.54 -13.65 -1.06
CA ALA A 337 10.61 -12.96 -1.95
C ALA A 337 9.54 -13.93 -2.43
N VAL A 338 8.37 -13.42 -2.77
CA VAL A 338 7.26 -14.17 -3.34
C VAL A 338 6.96 -13.60 -4.71
N LYS A 339 6.92 -14.47 -5.71
CA LYS A 339 6.70 -14.13 -7.09
C LYS A 339 5.46 -14.84 -7.61
N ASP A 340 4.62 -14.12 -8.33
CA ASP A 340 3.50 -14.70 -9.06
C ASP A 340 4.04 -15.47 -10.29
N LEU A 341 3.56 -16.69 -10.50
CA LEU A 341 4.04 -17.52 -11.61
C LEU A 341 3.44 -17.14 -12.96
N ASP A 342 2.23 -16.60 -12.97
CA ASP A 342 1.54 -16.27 -14.22
C ASP A 342 2.05 -14.95 -14.81
N THR A 343 2.21 -13.93 -13.97
CA THR A 343 2.72 -12.62 -14.40
C THR A 343 4.23 -12.51 -14.36
N ASN A 344 4.89 -13.38 -13.59
CA ASN A 344 6.32 -13.34 -13.33
C ASN A 344 6.78 -12.07 -12.59
N GLU A 345 5.88 -11.44 -11.84
CA GLU A 345 6.13 -10.23 -11.03
C GLU A 345 6.29 -10.55 -9.55
N PHE A 346 7.01 -9.68 -8.85
CA PHE A 346 7.14 -9.80 -7.41
C PHE A 346 5.89 -9.28 -6.71
N VAL A 347 5.21 -10.16 -5.98
CA VAL A 347 4.12 -9.78 -5.06
C VAL A 347 4.69 -9.30 -3.73
N ILE A 348 5.77 -9.94 -3.28
CA ILE A 348 6.61 -9.52 -2.15
C ILE A 348 8.05 -9.52 -2.67
N ASP A 349 8.65 -8.35 -2.78
CA ASP A 349 10.04 -8.21 -3.25
C ASP A 349 11.04 -8.39 -2.09
N PHE A 350 12.30 -8.60 -2.44
CA PHE A 350 13.38 -8.62 -1.45
C PHE A 350 13.52 -7.27 -0.77
N ASP A 351 13.38 -7.27 0.54
CA ASP A 351 13.53 -6.08 1.38
C ASP A 351 14.53 -6.36 2.51
N THR A 352 15.50 -5.50 2.67
CA THR A 352 16.55 -5.66 3.69
C THR A 352 16.03 -5.50 5.12
N THR A 353 14.86 -4.91 5.28
CA THR A 353 14.22 -4.65 6.56
C THR A 353 13.05 -5.58 6.83
N TYR A 354 12.18 -5.86 5.85
CA TYR A 354 10.88 -6.50 6.08
C TYR A 354 10.72 -7.91 5.47
N THR A 355 11.71 -8.44 4.74
CA THR A 355 11.69 -9.83 4.26
C THR A 355 12.90 -10.64 4.72
N LYS A 356 13.58 -10.18 5.76
CA LYS A 356 14.77 -10.83 6.33
C LYS A 356 14.42 -12.15 6.96
N ILE A 357 15.20 -13.19 6.73
CA ILE A 357 14.96 -14.54 7.25
C ILE A 357 15.46 -14.64 8.69
N SER A 358 14.59 -15.10 9.59
CA SER A 358 14.88 -15.38 10.98
C SER A 358 15.61 -16.72 11.15
N CYS A 359 16.22 -16.93 12.31
CA CYS A 359 16.86 -18.19 12.68
C CYS A 359 16.58 -18.54 14.13
N ASP A 360 16.29 -19.80 14.40
CA ASP A 360 16.22 -20.40 15.72
C ASP A 360 17.18 -21.61 15.83
N ALA A 361 17.17 -22.29 16.96
CA ALA A 361 18.03 -23.45 17.19
C ALA A 361 17.79 -24.63 16.26
N THR A 362 16.68 -24.65 15.51
CA THR A 362 16.32 -25.71 14.55
C THR A 362 16.66 -25.34 13.11
N GLY A 363 16.85 -24.06 12.81
CA GLY A 363 17.20 -23.58 11.48
C GLY A 363 16.66 -22.21 11.13
N SER A 364 16.86 -21.83 9.90
CA SER A 364 16.35 -20.58 9.37
C SER A 364 14.86 -20.69 9.03
N PHE A 365 14.09 -19.61 9.23
CA PHE A 365 12.64 -19.62 8.95
C PHE A 365 12.13 -18.21 8.64
N PHE A 366 10.96 -18.15 8.01
CA PHE A 366 10.17 -16.92 7.86
C PHE A 366 8.67 -17.24 7.91
N THR A 367 7.88 -16.25 8.29
CA THR A 367 6.42 -16.34 8.33
C THR A 367 5.83 -15.67 7.12
N LEU A 368 4.88 -16.33 6.46
CA LEU A 368 4.14 -15.79 5.34
C LEU A 368 2.64 -15.81 5.65
N TYR A 369 2.01 -14.65 5.50
CA TYR A 369 0.57 -14.46 5.62
C TYR A 369 -0.07 -14.61 4.25
N MET A 370 -1.01 -15.54 4.12
CA MET A 370 -1.62 -15.87 2.84
C MET A 370 -2.76 -14.92 2.45
N ASP A 371 -3.30 -14.17 3.41
CA ASP A 371 -4.40 -13.21 3.16
C ASP A 371 -4.09 -12.15 2.10
N GLY A 372 -2.83 -11.76 1.98
CA GLY A 372 -2.40 -10.77 0.99
C GLY A 372 -2.09 -11.35 -0.39
N LEU A 373 -2.35 -12.63 -0.62
CA LEU A 373 -2.12 -13.32 -1.87
C LEU A 373 -3.46 -13.70 -2.49
N GLU A 374 -3.64 -13.41 -3.77
CA GLU A 374 -4.89 -13.73 -4.46
C GLU A 374 -5.14 -15.25 -4.52
N PRO A 375 -6.36 -15.70 -4.21
CA PRO A 375 -6.73 -17.09 -4.33
C PRO A 375 -6.68 -17.60 -5.78
N GLU A 376 -6.60 -18.93 -5.92
CA GLU A 376 -6.57 -19.68 -7.17
C GLU A 376 -5.34 -19.41 -8.06
N ARG A 377 -4.32 -18.72 -7.52
CA ARG A 377 -3.05 -18.45 -8.21
C ARG A 377 -1.90 -19.27 -7.66
N TYR A 378 -0.87 -19.41 -8.49
CA TYR A 378 0.38 -20.08 -8.15
C TYR A 378 1.47 -19.04 -7.86
N TYR A 379 2.16 -19.23 -6.77
CA TYR A 379 3.25 -18.38 -6.30
C TYR A 379 4.53 -19.15 -6.14
N LYS A 380 5.66 -18.47 -6.31
CA LYS A 380 7.00 -19.02 -6.19
C LYS A 380 7.76 -18.30 -5.08
N ILE A 381 8.46 -19.06 -4.24
CA ILE A 381 9.35 -18.52 -3.22
C ILE A 381 10.76 -18.48 -3.75
N LEU A 382 11.41 -17.33 -3.61
CA LEU A 382 12.83 -17.13 -3.89
C LEU A 382 13.55 -16.78 -2.59
N ILE A 383 14.78 -17.23 -2.45
CA ILE A 383 15.63 -16.92 -1.29
C ILE A 383 16.91 -16.26 -1.78
N GLN A 384 17.15 -15.06 -1.30
CA GLN A 384 18.40 -14.34 -1.53
C GLN A 384 19.27 -14.41 -0.29
N THR A 385 20.55 -14.72 -0.43
CA THR A 385 21.50 -14.70 0.67
C THR A 385 22.85 -14.17 0.23
N ASN A 386 23.57 -13.54 1.16
CA ASN A 386 24.94 -13.11 0.93
C ASN A 386 25.92 -14.07 1.60
N ILE A 387 26.68 -14.79 0.81
CA ILE A 387 27.72 -15.72 1.28
C ILE A 387 29.08 -15.20 0.84
N ASN A 388 29.93 -14.83 1.79
CA ASN A 388 31.27 -14.30 1.54
C ASN A 388 31.30 -13.11 0.56
N GLY A 389 30.35 -12.17 0.71
CA GLY A 389 30.26 -10.99 -0.14
C GLY A 389 29.59 -11.23 -1.51
N ASN A 390 29.19 -12.46 -1.81
CA ASN A 390 28.46 -12.79 -3.03
C ASN A 390 26.97 -12.91 -2.73
N THR A 391 26.15 -12.09 -3.38
CA THR A 391 24.69 -12.19 -3.32
C THR A 391 24.23 -13.27 -4.31
N ILE A 392 23.55 -14.28 -3.78
CA ILE A 392 23.05 -15.43 -4.55
C ILE A 392 21.54 -15.51 -4.33
N VAL A 393 20.80 -15.66 -5.43
CA VAL A 393 19.37 -15.95 -5.42
C VAL A 393 19.18 -17.44 -5.72
N TYR A 394 18.54 -18.13 -4.80
CA TYR A 394 18.17 -19.53 -4.95
C TYR A 394 16.75 -19.64 -5.46
N ASP A 395 16.61 -20.33 -6.58
CA ASP A 395 15.36 -20.63 -7.24
C ASP A 395 15.26 -22.15 -7.42
N ASP A 396 14.81 -22.83 -6.39
CA ASP A 396 14.68 -24.30 -6.40
C ASP A 396 13.27 -24.76 -6.84
N ASN A 397 12.52 -23.88 -7.53
CA ASN A 397 11.16 -24.11 -8.00
C ASN A 397 10.16 -24.45 -6.87
N TYR A 398 10.31 -23.81 -5.71
CA TYR A 398 9.32 -23.90 -4.65
C TYR A 398 8.11 -23.04 -5.00
N TYR A 399 7.06 -23.70 -5.45
CA TYR A 399 5.79 -23.06 -5.75
C TYR A 399 4.67 -23.65 -4.90
N PHE A 400 3.65 -22.85 -4.69
CA PHE A 400 2.44 -23.21 -3.96
C PHE A 400 1.23 -22.51 -4.56
N LYS A 401 0.06 -23.08 -4.32
CA LYS A 401 -1.22 -22.51 -4.72
C LYS A 401 -1.98 -22.00 -3.50
N ILE A 402 -2.70 -20.89 -3.66
CA ILE A 402 -3.65 -20.39 -2.67
C ILE A 402 -5.05 -20.87 -3.07
N LEU A 403 -5.80 -21.37 -2.11
CA LEU A 403 -7.22 -21.71 -2.26
C LEU A 403 -8.08 -20.78 -1.43
N ASN A 404 -9.29 -20.52 -1.90
CA ASN A 404 -10.31 -19.88 -1.09
C ASN A 404 -10.59 -20.76 0.14
N GLY A 405 -10.56 -20.16 1.33
CA GLY A 405 -10.84 -20.81 2.62
C GLY A 405 -12.29 -20.69 3.02
#